data_aaedeea1d5ceb8af43486d9d3b30cd41
#
_entry.id   aaedeea1d5ceb8af43486d9d3b30cd41
#
_cell.length_a   1.000
_cell.length_b   1.000
_cell.length_c   1.000
_cell.angle_alpha   90.00
_cell.angle_beta   90.00
_cell.angle_gamma   90.00
#
_symmetry.space_group_name_H-M   'P 1'
#
loop_
_entity.id
_entity.type
_entity.pdbx_description
1 polymer ?
#
loop_
_entity_poly.entity_id
_entity_poly.type
_entity_poly.pdbx_seq_one_letter_code
_entity_poly.pdbx_strand_id
1 'polypeptide(L)'
;MGPSGAGKTSLLRLLNRLDDPTSGEVQLDGKSLTSYPVGALRRRVGFVFQRPAMFPGTVADNLRVAVELGGTTKPSESPPMERILAAVELAPDYLNRDAVRLSGGEQQRVSIARALMTRPDVLLLDEPTSALDPEVADRLLATVARVPKEHGISVVMVTHRLGEAREASTWTIMLEGGRLVEAGPTERLFTAAVNPRTRAYLATAD
;
A
#
# COMPACT_ATOMS: atom_id res chain seq x y z
N MET A 1 -7.07 -9.25 -4.70
CA MET A 1 -7.68 -8.93 -6.00
C MET A 1 -9.19 -9.20 -6.00
N GLY A 2 -9.92 -8.82 -7.06
CA GLY A 2 -11.35 -9.08 -7.23
C GLY A 2 -12.05 -7.95 -7.96
N PRO A 3 -13.31 -8.14 -8.43
CA PRO A 3 -14.06 -7.16 -9.19
C PRO A 3 -14.30 -5.86 -8.42
N SER A 4 -14.74 -4.81 -9.13
CA SER A 4 -15.15 -3.56 -8.47
C SER A 4 -16.31 -3.83 -7.50
N GLY A 5 -16.31 -3.17 -6.34
CA GLY A 5 -17.31 -3.40 -5.29
C GLY A 5 -17.13 -4.68 -4.47
N ALA A 6 -16.07 -5.46 -4.67
CA ALA A 6 -15.82 -6.70 -3.93
C ALA A 6 -15.47 -6.49 -2.43
N GLY A 7 -15.35 -5.25 -1.95
CA GLY A 7 -14.99 -4.95 -0.56
C GLY A 7 -13.49 -4.84 -0.28
N LYS A 8 -12.65 -4.76 -1.32
CA LYS A 8 -11.17 -4.70 -1.19
C LYS A 8 -10.68 -3.52 -0.36
N THR A 9 -11.08 -2.31 -0.71
CA THR A 9 -10.76 -1.09 0.04
C THR A 9 -11.30 -1.15 1.47
N SER A 10 -12.52 -1.65 1.67
CA SER A 10 -13.11 -1.83 3.01
C SER A 10 -12.25 -2.76 3.86
N LEU A 11 -11.76 -3.87 3.30
CA LEU A 11 -10.83 -4.76 3.99
C LEU A 11 -9.55 -4.02 4.40
N LEU A 12 -8.91 -3.27 3.48
CA LEU A 12 -7.71 -2.50 3.83
C LEU A 12 -7.97 -1.49 4.96
N ARG A 13 -9.13 -0.82 4.94
CA ARG A 13 -9.50 0.17 5.96
C ARG A 13 -9.66 -0.43 7.35
N LEU A 14 -10.11 -1.69 7.45
CA LEU A 14 -10.15 -2.43 8.70
C LEU A 14 -8.75 -2.75 9.24
N LEU A 15 -7.77 -3.02 8.34
CA LEU A 15 -6.42 -3.42 8.74
C LEU A 15 -5.62 -2.32 9.44
N ASN A 16 -5.99 -1.04 9.32
CA ASN A 16 -5.34 0.06 10.05
C ASN A 16 -6.33 0.91 10.88
N ARG A 17 -7.53 0.36 11.15
CA ARG A 17 -8.59 1.02 11.92
C ARG A 17 -8.99 2.39 11.36
N LEU A 18 -9.07 2.54 10.02
CA LEU A 18 -9.85 3.61 9.40
C LEU A 18 -11.33 3.34 9.54
N ASP A 19 -11.72 2.06 9.56
CA ASP A 19 -13.05 1.57 9.93
C ASP A 19 -12.88 0.46 10.98
N ASP A 20 -13.85 0.31 11.88
CA ASP A 20 -13.90 -0.81 12.83
C ASP A 20 -14.86 -1.89 12.32
N PRO A 21 -14.58 -3.20 12.53
CA PRO A 21 -15.46 -4.28 12.13
C PRO A 21 -16.75 -4.28 12.97
N THR A 22 -17.88 -4.57 12.33
CA THR A 22 -19.16 -4.72 13.04
C THR A 22 -19.25 -6.01 13.85
N SER A 23 -18.45 -7.01 13.48
CA SER A 23 -18.31 -8.30 14.18
C SER A 23 -16.96 -8.92 13.85
N GLY A 24 -16.50 -9.84 14.71
CA GLY A 24 -15.16 -10.41 14.59
C GLY A 24 -14.07 -9.44 15.04
N GLU A 25 -12.82 -9.76 14.75
CA GLU A 25 -11.67 -8.93 15.09
C GLU A 25 -10.57 -9.03 14.04
N VAL A 26 -9.73 -7.99 14.00
CA VAL A 26 -8.47 -7.98 13.26
C VAL A 26 -7.32 -7.97 14.26
N GLN A 27 -6.30 -8.77 14.01
CA GLN A 27 -5.14 -8.90 14.88
C GLN A 27 -3.85 -8.52 14.16
N LEU A 28 -2.92 -7.90 14.88
CA LEU A 28 -1.53 -7.68 14.48
C LEU A 28 -0.63 -8.33 15.53
N ASP A 29 0.24 -9.25 15.13
CA ASP A 29 1.11 -10.02 16.03
C ASP A 29 0.35 -10.71 17.17
N GLY A 30 -0.83 -11.28 16.87
CA GLY A 30 -1.67 -11.98 17.85
C GLY A 30 -2.40 -11.09 18.85
N LYS A 31 -2.37 -9.76 18.65
CA LYS A 31 -3.09 -8.81 19.51
C LYS A 31 -4.17 -8.08 18.69
N SER A 32 -5.37 -7.94 19.26
CA SER A 32 -6.45 -7.18 18.63
C SER A 32 -6.01 -5.75 18.30
N LEU A 33 -6.34 -5.26 17.10
CA LEU A 33 -6.03 -3.88 16.71
C LEU A 33 -6.65 -2.85 17.67
N THR A 34 -7.77 -3.18 18.31
CA THR A 34 -8.44 -2.29 19.27
C THR A 34 -7.63 -2.09 20.55
N SER A 35 -6.67 -2.98 20.84
CA SER A 35 -5.78 -2.84 22.01
C SER A 35 -4.65 -1.84 21.81
N TYR A 36 -4.42 -1.39 20.56
CA TYR A 36 -3.38 -0.40 20.28
C TYR A 36 -3.96 1.02 20.30
N PRO A 37 -3.22 2.02 20.83
CA PRO A 37 -3.52 3.42 20.54
C PRO A 37 -3.50 3.65 19.02
N VAL A 38 -4.54 4.29 18.47
CA VAL A 38 -4.73 4.43 17.01
C VAL A 38 -3.51 5.03 16.31
N GLY A 39 -2.89 6.07 16.90
CA GLY A 39 -1.68 6.68 16.34
C GLY A 39 -0.49 5.72 16.30
N ALA A 40 -0.31 4.88 17.34
CA ALA A 40 0.74 3.88 17.37
C ALA A 40 0.49 2.77 16.33
N LEU A 41 -0.75 2.33 16.18
CA LEU A 41 -1.13 1.35 15.17
C LEU A 41 -0.84 1.86 13.75
N ARG A 42 -1.29 3.09 13.42
CA ARG A 42 -1.14 3.66 12.07
C ARG A 42 0.30 3.99 11.70
N ARG A 43 1.21 4.06 12.66
CA ARG A 43 2.67 4.08 12.37
C ARG A 43 3.17 2.72 11.93
N ARG A 44 2.72 1.64 12.61
CA ARG A 44 3.10 0.28 12.26
C ARG A 44 2.43 -0.22 10.99
N VAL A 45 1.22 0.26 10.70
CA VAL A 45 0.42 -0.11 9.53
C VAL A 45 0.16 1.14 8.69
N GLY A 46 1.11 1.45 7.80
CA GLY A 46 1.02 2.58 6.89
C GLY A 46 -0.06 2.36 5.82
N PHE A 47 -0.74 3.44 5.40
CA PHE A 47 -1.78 3.38 4.37
C PHE A 47 -1.49 4.37 3.25
N VAL A 48 -1.51 3.90 2.01
CA VAL A 48 -1.41 4.71 0.80
C VAL A 48 -2.73 4.62 0.04
N PHE A 49 -3.38 5.76 -0.11
CA PHE A 49 -4.67 5.87 -0.79
C PHE A 49 -4.52 5.77 -2.31
N GLN A 50 -5.58 5.38 -2.98
CA GLN A 50 -5.69 5.32 -4.43
C GLN A 50 -5.38 6.68 -5.09
N ARG A 51 -5.87 7.77 -4.49
CA ARG A 51 -5.55 9.14 -4.91
C ARG A 51 -4.59 9.76 -3.92
N PRO A 52 -3.37 10.14 -4.35
CA PRO A 52 -2.42 10.77 -3.46
C PRO A 52 -2.95 12.12 -2.97
N ALA A 53 -2.88 12.35 -1.66
CA ALA A 53 -3.17 13.65 -1.07
C ALA A 53 -1.84 14.30 -0.66
N MET A 54 -1.52 15.44 -1.29
CA MET A 54 -0.34 16.24 -0.94
C MET A 54 -0.73 17.39 -0.01
N PHE A 55 0.07 17.59 1.02
CA PHE A 55 0.01 18.82 1.82
C PHE A 55 0.68 19.97 1.05
N PRO A 56 0.20 21.21 1.20
CA PRO A 56 0.88 22.37 0.66
C PRO A 56 2.33 22.44 1.17
N GLY A 57 3.26 22.83 0.28
CA GLY A 57 4.68 22.89 0.57
C GLY A 57 5.51 21.93 -0.25
N THR A 58 6.75 21.73 0.17
CA THR A 58 7.71 20.89 -0.54
C THR A 58 7.48 19.40 -0.30
N VAL A 59 8.14 18.57 -1.09
CA VAL A 59 8.22 17.12 -0.83
C VAL A 59 8.82 16.86 0.55
N ALA A 60 9.88 17.58 0.94
CA ALA A 60 10.47 17.46 2.27
C ALA A 60 9.46 17.75 3.39
N ASP A 61 8.60 18.76 3.22
CA ASP A 61 7.54 19.07 4.19
C ASP A 61 6.53 17.92 4.28
N ASN A 62 6.14 17.35 3.15
CA ASN A 62 5.25 16.18 3.11
C ASN A 62 5.84 14.94 3.79
N LEU A 63 7.13 14.70 3.68
CA LEU A 63 7.81 13.61 4.37
C LEU A 63 7.91 13.88 5.89
N ARG A 64 8.18 15.14 6.28
CA ARG A 64 8.30 15.56 7.69
C ARG A 64 6.99 15.41 8.46
N VAL A 65 5.87 15.74 7.84
CA VAL A 65 4.53 15.61 8.45
C VAL A 65 4.27 14.18 8.97
N ALA A 66 4.75 13.15 8.27
CA ALA A 66 4.58 11.76 8.72
C ALA A 66 5.29 11.49 10.07
N VAL A 67 6.45 12.10 10.27
CA VAL A 67 7.24 11.96 11.51
C VAL A 67 6.61 12.78 12.64
N GLU A 68 6.21 14.00 12.36
CA GLU A 68 5.64 14.94 13.35
C GLU A 68 4.28 14.45 13.87
N LEU A 69 3.36 14.09 12.99
CA LEU A 69 2.05 13.55 13.36
C LEU A 69 2.14 12.15 14.00
N GLY A 70 3.23 11.45 13.75
CA GLY A 70 3.53 10.16 14.36
C GLY A 70 3.76 10.19 15.88
N GLY A 71 4.10 11.33 16.46
CA GLY A 71 4.03 11.65 17.90
C GLY A 71 5.04 10.96 18.84
N THR A 72 6.01 10.15 18.37
CA THR A 72 6.98 9.49 19.28
C THR A 72 8.33 9.12 18.65
N THR A 73 8.52 9.22 17.37
CA THR A 73 9.85 9.07 16.80
C THR A 73 10.61 10.38 16.97
N LYS A 74 11.70 10.35 17.72
CA LYS A 74 12.62 11.48 17.69
C LYS A 74 13.02 11.70 16.23
N PRO A 75 13.11 12.94 15.73
CA PRO A 75 13.55 13.21 14.37
C PRO A 75 14.88 12.49 14.01
N SER A 76 15.74 12.25 15.00
CA SER A 76 16.99 11.49 14.88
C SER A 76 16.79 9.99 14.59
N GLU A 77 15.61 9.44 14.78
CA GLU A 77 15.30 8.03 14.53
C GLU A 77 14.64 7.81 13.16
N SER A 78 14.25 8.89 12.47
CA SER A 78 13.67 8.82 11.13
C SER A 78 14.74 8.49 10.09
N PRO A 79 14.42 7.73 9.04
CA PRO A 79 15.37 7.48 7.97
C PRO A 79 15.71 8.78 7.24
N PRO A 80 16.93 8.92 6.68
CA PRO A 80 17.26 10.04 5.82
C PRO A 80 16.28 10.14 4.65
N MET A 81 15.75 11.34 4.38
CA MET A 81 14.74 11.56 3.34
C MET A 81 15.26 11.17 1.96
N GLU A 82 16.53 11.43 1.67
CA GLU A 82 17.18 11.06 0.41
C GLU A 82 17.17 9.54 0.19
N ARG A 83 17.39 8.77 1.26
CA ARG A 83 17.31 7.30 1.20
C ARG A 83 15.89 6.84 0.90
N ILE A 84 14.88 7.47 1.50
CA ILE A 84 13.49 7.15 1.25
C ILE A 84 13.07 7.55 -0.17
N LEU A 85 13.52 8.71 -0.69
CA LEU A 85 13.27 9.07 -2.08
C LEU A 85 13.91 8.08 -3.05
N ALA A 86 15.14 7.66 -2.79
CA ALA A 86 15.81 6.63 -3.61
C ALA A 86 15.02 5.31 -3.63
N ALA A 87 14.43 4.90 -2.50
CA ALA A 87 13.59 3.69 -2.41
C ALA A 87 12.34 3.76 -3.31
N VAL A 88 11.83 4.96 -3.61
CA VAL A 88 10.70 5.19 -4.51
C VAL A 88 11.12 5.77 -5.87
N GLU A 89 12.41 5.66 -6.23
CA GLU A 89 12.98 6.12 -7.52
C GLU A 89 12.74 7.61 -7.81
N LEU A 90 12.83 8.45 -6.79
CA LEU A 90 12.87 9.89 -6.91
C LEU A 90 14.27 10.42 -6.58
N ALA A 91 14.78 11.33 -7.40
CA ALA A 91 16.06 11.96 -7.16
C ALA A 91 16.04 12.91 -5.95
N PRO A 92 17.15 13.13 -5.25
CA PRO A 92 17.20 13.98 -4.05
C PRO A 92 16.73 15.42 -4.27
N ASP A 93 16.87 15.97 -5.46
CA ASP A 93 16.39 17.32 -5.81
C ASP A 93 14.88 17.50 -5.68
N TYR A 94 14.13 16.38 -5.70
CA TYR A 94 12.69 16.40 -5.45
C TYR A 94 12.33 16.93 -4.07
N LEU A 95 13.23 16.85 -3.07
CA LEU A 95 12.95 17.37 -1.72
C LEU A 95 12.48 18.83 -1.74
N ASN A 96 13.02 19.64 -2.64
CA ASN A 96 12.74 21.07 -2.72
C ASN A 96 11.60 21.42 -3.69
N ARG A 97 11.02 20.44 -4.39
CA ARG A 97 9.93 20.67 -5.33
C ARG A 97 8.59 20.83 -4.59
N ASP A 98 7.74 21.67 -5.14
CA ASP A 98 6.36 21.83 -4.67
C ASP A 98 5.59 20.52 -4.90
N ALA A 99 5.15 19.87 -3.82
CA ALA A 99 4.52 18.55 -3.88
C ALA A 99 3.19 18.54 -4.64
N VAL A 100 2.44 19.64 -4.60
CA VAL A 100 1.14 19.75 -5.29
C VAL A 100 1.29 19.86 -6.80
N ARG A 101 2.46 20.31 -7.27
CA ARG A 101 2.74 20.50 -8.71
C ARG A 101 3.36 19.27 -9.37
N LEU A 102 3.64 18.23 -8.63
CA LEU A 102 4.14 16.98 -9.17
C LEU A 102 3.09 16.27 -10.03
N SER A 103 3.54 15.46 -10.99
CA SER A 103 2.67 14.55 -11.74
C SER A 103 1.99 13.54 -10.80
N GLY A 104 0.88 12.94 -11.23
CA GLY A 104 0.16 11.96 -10.42
C GLY A 104 1.04 10.78 -9.97
N GLY A 105 1.91 10.28 -10.86
CA GLY A 105 2.85 9.20 -10.54
C GLY A 105 3.93 9.61 -9.54
N GLU A 106 4.45 10.84 -9.64
CA GLU A 106 5.40 11.38 -8.66
C GLU A 106 4.73 11.61 -7.31
N GLN A 107 3.51 12.14 -7.27
CA GLN A 107 2.73 12.28 -6.05
C GLN A 107 2.46 10.93 -5.38
N GLN A 108 2.16 9.89 -6.17
CA GLN A 108 1.96 8.55 -5.64
C GLN A 108 3.25 7.99 -5.02
N ARG A 109 4.41 8.19 -5.66
CA ARG A 109 5.72 7.83 -5.10
C ARG A 109 6.02 8.61 -3.81
N VAL A 110 5.72 9.90 -3.77
CA VAL A 110 5.85 10.71 -2.54
C VAL A 110 4.91 10.21 -1.45
N SER A 111 3.69 9.76 -1.77
CA SER A 111 2.77 9.13 -0.79
C SER A 111 3.35 7.85 -0.20
N ILE A 112 3.97 7.00 -1.01
CA ILE A 112 4.65 5.79 -0.53
C ILE A 112 5.87 6.19 0.31
N ALA A 113 6.70 7.12 -0.16
CA ALA A 113 7.83 7.65 0.58
C ALA A 113 7.41 8.17 1.96
N ARG A 114 6.33 8.96 2.02
CA ARG A 114 5.76 9.47 3.27
C ARG A 114 5.35 8.35 4.23
N ALA A 115 4.73 7.29 3.74
CA ALA A 115 4.38 6.14 4.56
C ALA A 115 5.63 5.39 5.08
N LEU A 116 6.69 5.28 4.28
CA LEU A 116 7.96 4.65 4.68
C LEU A 116 8.74 5.45 5.74
N MET A 117 8.52 6.77 5.85
CA MET A 117 9.16 7.59 6.89
C MET A 117 8.84 7.14 8.31
N THR A 118 7.71 6.51 8.54
CA THR A 118 7.31 5.97 9.85
C THR A 118 7.90 4.60 10.15
N ARG A 119 8.67 3.99 9.24
CA ARG A 119 9.18 2.61 9.32
C ARG A 119 8.08 1.61 9.68
N PRO A 120 7.04 1.49 8.86
CA PRO A 120 5.92 0.61 9.17
C PRO A 120 6.35 -0.86 9.12
N ASP A 121 5.66 -1.72 9.86
CA ASP A 121 5.78 -3.19 9.74
C ASP A 121 4.97 -3.68 8.54
N VAL A 122 3.86 -3.00 8.24
CA VAL A 122 2.95 -3.31 7.14
C VAL A 122 2.64 -2.04 6.35
N LEU A 123 2.73 -2.12 5.01
CA LEU A 123 2.31 -1.07 4.10
C LEU A 123 1.08 -1.52 3.32
N LEU A 124 -0.02 -0.78 3.45
CA LEU A 124 -1.27 -1.02 2.75
C LEU A 124 -1.37 -0.08 1.54
N LEU A 125 -1.57 -0.65 0.36
CA LEU A 125 -1.67 0.09 -0.91
C LEU A 125 -3.04 -0.15 -1.53
N ASP A 126 -3.84 0.89 -1.65
CA ASP A 126 -5.17 0.82 -2.26
C ASP A 126 -5.11 1.29 -3.71
N GLU A 127 -5.10 0.36 -4.65
CA GLU A 127 -5.04 0.57 -6.10
C GLU A 127 -3.99 1.64 -6.53
N PRO A 128 -2.72 1.50 -6.13
CA PRO A 128 -1.73 2.58 -6.23
C PRO A 128 -1.39 3.01 -7.67
N THR A 129 -1.78 2.22 -8.65
CA THR A 129 -1.47 2.42 -10.08
C THR A 129 -2.68 2.82 -10.91
N SER A 130 -3.89 2.86 -10.33
CA SER A 130 -5.17 2.98 -11.08
C SER A 130 -5.31 4.26 -11.92
N ALA A 131 -4.64 5.34 -11.52
CA ALA A 131 -4.68 6.64 -12.20
C ALA A 131 -3.39 6.96 -12.97
N LEU A 132 -2.52 5.94 -13.19
CA LEU A 132 -1.23 6.11 -13.84
C LEU A 132 -1.22 5.53 -15.24
N ASP A 133 -0.41 6.15 -16.12
CA ASP A 133 -0.09 5.58 -17.42
C ASP A 133 0.65 4.25 -17.24
N PRO A 134 0.54 3.30 -18.20
CA PRO A 134 1.09 1.95 -18.07
C PRO A 134 2.58 1.94 -17.69
N GLU A 135 3.40 2.72 -18.37
CA GLU A 135 4.86 2.77 -18.10
C GLU A 135 5.19 3.28 -16.69
N VAL A 136 4.41 4.26 -16.20
CA VAL A 136 4.57 4.80 -14.83
C VAL A 136 4.08 3.79 -13.80
N ALA A 137 3.00 3.06 -14.12
CA ALA A 137 2.46 2.00 -13.27
C ALA A 137 3.48 0.86 -13.11
N ASP A 138 4.10 0.39 -14.19
CA ASP A 138 5.09 -0.69 -14.17
C ASP A 138 6.31 -0.31 -13.32
N ARG A 139 6.82 0.92 -13.43
CA ARG A 139 7.91 1.43 -12.58
C ARG A 139 7.50 1.48 -11.11
N LEU A 140 6.27 1.89 -10.81
CA LEU A 140 5.77 1.90 -9.44
C LEU A 140 5.63 0.49 -8.88
N LEU A 141 5.14 -0.47 -9.66
CA LEU A 141 5.04 -1.88 -9.25
C LEU A 141 6.40 -2.50 -8.98
N ALA A 142 7.39 -2.23 -9.83
CA ALA A 142 8.76 -2.67 -9.59
C ALA A 142 9.30 -2.12 -8.25
N THR A 143 9.01 -0.85 -7.94
CA THR A 143 9.32 -0.24 -6.65
C THR A 143 8.62 -0.97 -5.49
N VAL A 144 7.30 -1.19 -5.59
CA VAL A 144 6.50 -1.89 -4.57
C VAL A 144 7.01 -3.30 -4.32
N ALA A 145 7.42 -4.03 -5.36
CA ALA A 145 7.96 -5.39 -5.24
C ALA A 145 9.34 -5.45 -4.52
N ARG A 146 10.11 -4.35 -4.53
CA ARG A 146 11.42 -4.26 -3.84
C ARG A 146 11.30 -3.87 -2.38
N VAL A 147 10.34 -3.01 -2.05
CA VAL A 147 10.15 -2.46 -0.70
C VAL A 147 10.13 -3.52 0.41
N PRO A 148 9.45 -4.67 0.29
CA PRO A 148 9.47 -5.72 1.30
C PRO A 148 10.88 -6.25 1.59
N LYS A 149 11.69 -6.44 0.55
CA LYS A 149 13.04 -6.99 0.67
C LYS A 149 14.03 -5.99 1.23
N GLU A 150 13.93 -4.73 0.82
CA GLU A 150 14.86 -3.67 1.20
C GLU A 150 14.59 -3.12 2.60
N HIS A 151 13.35 -3.13 3.03
CA HIS A 151 12.91 -2.53 4.31
C HIS A 151 12.44 -3.56 5.36
N GLY A 152 12.33 -4.84 5.00
CA GLY A 152 11.88 -5.90 5.93
C GLY A 152 10.43 -5.75 6.36
N ILE A 153 9.58 -5.16 5.51
CA ILE A 153 8.15 -4.91 5.80
C ILE A 153 7.25 -5.83 4.99
N SER A 154 6.02 -6.00 5.44
CA SER A 154 4.98 -6.67 4.66
C SER A 154 4.23 -5.66 3.81
N VAL A 155 3.91 -6.00 2.56
CA VAL A 155 3.06 -5.16 1.70
C VAL A 155 1.76 -5.90 1.39
N VAL A 156 0.64 -5.22 1.60
CA VAL A 156 -0.70 -5.67 1.18
C VAL A 156 -1.22 -4.70 0.14
N MET A 157 -1.35 -5.14 -1.08
CA MET A 157 -1.81 -4.32 -2.20
C MET A 157 -3.19 -4.78 -2.69
N VAL A 158 -4.09 -3.84 -2.89
CA VAL A 158 -5.35 -4.04 -3.59
C VAL A 158 -5.18 -3.60 -5.02
N THR A 159 -5.58 -4.45 -5.96
CA THR A 159 -5.67 -4.12 -7.37
C THR A 159 -6.82 -4.89 -8.03
N HIS A 160 -7.36 -4.36 -9.11
CA HIS A 160 -8.27 -5.05 -10.01
C HIS A 160 -7.56 -5.49 -11.30
N ARG A 161 -6.30 -5.12 -11.50
CA ARG A 161 -5.47 -5.51 -12.63
C ARG A 161 -4.74 -6.81 -12.33
N LEU A 162 -5.06 -7.86 -13.09
CA LEU A 162 -4.55 -9.21 -12.82
C LEU A 162 -3.03 -9.32 -13.03
N GLY A 163 -2.48 -8.63 -14.04
CA GLY A 163 -1.04 -8.55 -14.28
C GLY A 163 -0.28 -8.03 -13.05
N GLU A 164 -0.78 -6.94 -12.46
CA GLU A 164 -0.16 -6.37 -11.25
C GLU A 164 -0.15 -7.34 -10.06
N ALA A 165 -1.28 -8.02 -9.83
CA ALA A 165 -1.36 -9.02 -8.78
C ALA A 165 -0.38 -10.17 -9.00
N ARG A 166 -0.23 -10.63 -10.25
CA ARG A 166 0.67 -11.72 -10.62
C ARG A 166 2.15 -11.35 -10.47
N GLU A 167 2.52 -10.14 -10.86
CA GLU A 167 3.92 -9.70 -10.89
C GLU A 167 4.43 -9.21 -9.53
N ALA A 168 3.58 -8.50 -8.78
CA ALA A 168 4.02 -7.82 -7.56
C ALA A 168 3.74 -8.59 -6.26
N SER A 169 3.09 -9.78 -6.31
CA SER A 169 2.75 -10.50 -5.09
C SER A 169 3.22 -11.95 -5.08
N THR A 170 3.55 -12.46 -3.89
CA THR A 170 3.87 -13.87 -3.64
C THR A 170 2.65 -14.67 -3.17
N TRP A 171 1.65 -13.97 -2.60
CA TRP A 171 0.40 -14.54 -2.09
C TRP A 171 -0.76 -13.67 -2.53
N THR A 172 -1.81 -14.30 -3.03
CA THR A 172 -2.98 -13.59 -3.55
C THR A 172 -4.26 -14.07 -2.87
N ILE A 173 -5.13 -13.11 -2.59
CA ILE A 173 -6.48 -13.31 -2.05
C ILE A 173 -7.48 -12.82 -3.10
N MET A 174 -8.44 -13.66 -3.46
CA MET A 174 -9.59 -13.31 -4.30
C MET A 174 -10.79 -12.98 -3.43
N LEU A 175 -11.32 -11.77 -3.58
CA LEU A 175 -12.55 -11.29 -2.92
C LEU A 175 -13.65 -11.09 -3.94
N GLU A 176 -14.89 -11.46 -3.58
CA GLU A 176 -16.10 -11.19 -4.35
C GLU A 176 -17.28 -11.00 -3.40
N GLY A 177 -18.06 -9.93 -3.57
CA GLY A 177 -19.25 -9.65 -2.76
C GLY A 177 -18.97 -9.62 -1.25
N GLY A 178 -17.82 -9.06 -0.82
CA GLY A 178 -17.40 -8.98 0.59
C GLY A 178 -16.94 -10.31 1.19
N ARG A 179 -16.75 -11.36 0.38
CA ARG A 179 -16.36 -12.69 0.86
C ARG A 179 -15.02 -13.12 0.27
N LEU A 180 -14.25 -13.86 1.07
CA LEU A 180 -13.09 -14.59 0.59
C LEU A 180 -13.56 -15.74 -0.30
N VAL A 181 -13.12 -15.74 -1.56
CA VAL A 181 -13.43 -16.79 -2.54
C VAL A 181 -12.33 -17.83 -2.57
N GLU A 182 -11.09 -17.39 -2.66
CA GLU A 182 -9.91 -18.26 -2.70
C GLU A 182 -8.67 -17.46 -2.24
N ALA A 183 -7.70 -18.14 -1.63
CA ALA A 183 -6.41 -17.58 -1.25
C ALA A 183 -5.30 -18.61 -1.43
N GLY A 184 -4.11 -18.15 -1.79
CA GLY A 184 -2.95 -19.04 -1.95
C GLY A 184 -1.74 -18.37 -2.55
N PRO A 185 -0.65 -19.13 -2.74
CA PRO A 185 0.49 -18.68 -3.52
C PRO A 185 0.03 -18.14 -4.88
N THR A 186 0.51 -16.97 -5.27
CA THR A 186 0.06 -16.27 -6.48
C THR A 186 0.18 -17.15 -7.72
N GLU A 187 1.31 -17.79 -7.93
CA GLU A 187 1.52 -18.65 -9.09
C GLU A 187 0.46 -19.76 -9.18
N ARG A 188 0.21 -20.45 -8.05
CA ARG A 188 -0.82 -21.49 -7.99
C ARG A 188 -2.21 -20.95 -8.30
N LEU A 189 -2.56 -19.78 -7.76
CA LEU A 189 -3.87 -19.21 -7.95
C LEU A 189 -4.10 -18.81 -9.42
N PHE A 190 -3.06 -18.31 -10.09
CA PHE A 190 -3.15 -17.93 -11.51
C PHE A 190 -3.08 -19.12 -12.49
N THR A 191 -2.45 -20.24 -12.11
CA THR A 191 -2.28 -21.39 -13.01
C THR A 191 -3.22 -22.57 -12.72
N ALA A 192 -3.65 -22.72 -11.46
CA ALA A 192 -4.39 -23.87 -10.97
C ALA A 192 -5.44 -23.49 -9.92
N ALA A 193 -6.18 -22.37 -10.14
CA ALA A 193 -7.27 -21.99 -9.26
C ALA A 193 -8.31 -23.11 -9.13
N VAL A 194 -8.68 -23.41 -7.89
CA VAL A 194 -9.64 -24.49 -7.58
C VAL A 194 -11.07 -23.96 -7.66
N ASN A 195 -11.32 -22.73 -7.22
CA ASN A 195 -12.65 -22.15 -7.19
C ASN A 195 -13.10 -21.73 -8.60
N PRO A 196 -14.29 -22.16 -9.08
CA PRO A 196 -14.82 -21.76 -10.39
C PRO A 196 -14.94 -20.23 -10.57
N ARG A 197 -15.27 -19.50 -9.51
CA ARG A 197 -15.38 -18.03 -9.56
C ARG A 197 -14.01 -17.38 -9.77
N THR A 198 -12.98 -17.90 -9.12
CA THR A 198 -11.60 -17.43 -9.34
C THR A 198 -11.20 -17.67 -10.79
N ARG A 199 -11.44 -18.88 -11.34
CA ARG A 199 -11.16 -19.19 -12.76
C ARG A 199 -11.91 -18.25 -13.71
N ALA A 200 -13.21 -18.03 -13.46
CA ALA A 200 -14.00 -17.12 -14.28
C ALA A 200 -13.44 -15.68 -14.23
N TYR A 201 -13.05 -15.19 -13.06
CA TYR A 201 -12.47 -13.86 -12.92
C TYR A 201 -11.11 -13.74 -13.63
N LEU A 202 -10.24 -14.74 -13.49
CA LEU A 202 -8.95 -14.77 -14.18
C LEU A 202 -9.09 -14.77 -15.72
N ALA A 203 -10.12 -15.44 -16.24
CA ALA A 203 -10.41 -15.46 -17.67
C ALA A 203 -10.95 -14.13 -18.25
N THR A 204 -11.28 -13.14 -17.42
CA THR A 204 -11.73 -11.81 -17.89
C THR A 204 -10.58 -10.85 -18.21
N ALA A 205 -9.34 -11.27 -18.03
CA ALA A 205 -8.15 -10.42 -18.11
C ALA A 205 -7.37 -10.55 -19.43
N ASP A 206 -7.89 -11.30 -20.37
CA ASP A 206 -7.34 -11.45 -21.73
C ASP A 206 -8.00 -10.49 -22.72
#